data_6b65e174186ea588a4dc6776bd16613a
#
_entry.id   6b65e174186ea588a4dc6776bd16613a
#
_cell.length_a   1.000
_cell.length_b   1.000
_cell.length_c   1.000
_cell.angle_alpha   90.00
_cell.angle_beta   90.00
_cell.angle_gamma   90.00
#
_symmetry.space_group_name_H-M   'P 1'
#
loop_
_entity.id
_entity.type
_entity.pdbx_description
1 polymer ?
#
loop_
_entity_poly.entity_id
_entity_poly.type
_entity_poly.pdbx_seq_one_letter_code
_entity_poly.pdbx_strand_id
1 'polypeptide(L)'
;MNWDDLNVFLTLARAGKLTAVAKQLDVSHPTVARRVKALEESIGTRLFDRLPDRYVLTEAGEGLMADAEAMERAADSIHRRSAGMTDPAHGTVRISAHEAMTGFLAVHLPRLRHNLQCVEFELSANHMLANLSRREADLLIREQVPDLASLVTRKLGRAAFAIYGHADMTVSHARDKLRRMPWVGFDDDHTYMPGQSWMLELLESTKPAMRVNNWLVLHDAVRGGAGLAVLPCYLGDSDTALRRIGPVLKEVWADQWLLVHRDLRELARVRRVMDALVALFQEQKRLIEGKMGGENYRLTTVAAASG
;
A
#
# COMPACT_ATOMS: atom_id res chain seq x y z
N MET A 1 19.80 -0.40 28.82
CA MET A 1 18.54 -0.42 28.02
C MET A 1 18.21 -1.87 27.66
N ASN A 2 17.00 -2.33 27.93
CA ASN A 2 16.53 -3.69 27.66
C ASN A 2 15.45 -3.62 26.54
N TRP A 3 15.43 -4.60 25.63
CA TRP A 3 14.42 -4.70 24.58
C TRP A 3 12.99 -4.76 25.12
N ASP A 4 12.77 -5.51 26.19
CA ASP A 4 11.45 -5.63 26.80
C ASP A 4 10.92 -4.30 27.33
N ASP A 5 11.81 -3.43 27.83
CA ASP A 5 11.42 -2.11 28.33
C ASP A 5 11.05 -1.17 27.17
N LEU A 6 11.74 -1.31 26.03
CA LEU A 6 11.44 -0.58 24.80
C LEU A 6 10.11 -1.03 24.16
N ASN A 7 9.82 -2.34 24.20
CA ASN A 7 8.53 -2.88 23.74
C ASN A 7 7.36 -2.36 24.59
N VAL A 8 7.56 -2.27 25.91
CA VAL A 8 6.57 -1.65 26.83
C VAL A 8 6.39 -0.16 26.51
N PHE A 9 7.46 0.56 26.21
CA PHE A 9 7.41 1.97 25.79
C PHE A 9 6.55 2.13 24.52
N LEU A 10 6.82 1.36 23.46
CA LEU A 10 6.06 1.41 22.21
C LEU A 10 4.58 1.09 22.43
N THR A 11 4.30 0.03 23.19
CA THR A 11 2.93 -0.37 23.48
C THR A 11 2.18 0.72 24.26
N LEU A 12 2.86 1.38 25.20
CA LEU A 12 2.27 2.48 25.99
C LEU A 12 2.07 3.74 25.15
N ALA A 13 2.99 4.08 24.28
CA ALA A 13 2.87 5.20 23.36
C ALA A 13 1.63 5.06 22.45
N ARG A 14 1.35 3.85 21.99
CA ARG A 14 0.17 3.54 21.16
C ARG A 14 -1.13 3.43 21.94
N ALA A 15 -1.11 2.82 23.13
CA ALA A 15 -2.31 2.55 23.92
C ALA A 15 -2.71 3.72 24.84
N GLY A 16 -1.78 4.56 25.24
CA GLY A 16 -1.97 5.71 26.12
C GLY A 16 -2.34 5.38 27.58
N LYS A 17 -2.59 4.10 27.93
CA LYS A 17 -3.03 3.66 29.29
C LYS A 17 -2.28 2.42 29.74
N LEU A 18 -1.75 2.44 30.97
CA LEU A 18 -1.03 1.29 31.56
C LEU A 18 -1.90 0.03 31.66
N THR A 19 -3.19 0.19 31.91
CA THR A 19 -4.14 -0.95 31.98
C THR A 19 -4.31 -1.67 30.66
N ALA A 20 -4.31 -0.92 29.55
CA ALA A 20 -4.39 -1.49 28.20
C ALA A 20 -3.10 -2.26 27.86
N VAL A 21 -1.93 -1.68 28.19
CA VAL A 21 -0.62 -2.33 28.01
C VAL A 21 -0.50 -3.59 28.84
N ALA A 22 -0.92 -3.55 30.11
CA ALA A 22 -0.90 -4.70 31.01
C ALA A 22 -1.68 -5.88 30.45
N LYS A 23 -2.89 -5.61 29.90
CA LYS A 23 -3.72 -6.60 29.23
C LYS A 23 -3.10 -7.13 27.94
N GLN A 24 -2.51 -6.25 27.13
CA GLN A 24 -1.94 -6.61 25.82
C GLN A 24 -0.68 -7.45 25.94
N LEU A 25 0.18 -7.15 26.95
CA LEU A 25 1.45 -7.84 27.17
C LEU A 25 1.36 -8.98 28.20
N ASP A 26 0.16 -9.27 28.71
CA ASP A 26 -0.09 -10.28 29.77
C ASP A 26 0.81 -10.12 31.00
N VAL A 27 0.92 -8.89 31.48
CA VAL A 27 1.73 -8.53 32.66
C VAL A 27 0.92 -7.69 33.62
N SER A 28 1.40 -7.58 34.88
CA SER A 28 0.74 -6.74 35.86
C SER A 28 0.97 -5.24 35.61
N HIS A 29 0.01 -4.40 35.99
CA HIS A 29 0.10 -2.94 35.89
C HIS A 29 1.37 -2.36 36.59
N PRO A 30 1.78 -2.81 37.80
CA PRO A 30 3.04 -2.37 38.43
C PRO A 30 4.27 -2.74 37.58
N THR A 31 4.24 -3.88 36.89
CA THR A 31 5.33 -4.33 36.00
C THR A 31 5.51 -3.38 34.83
N VAL A 32 4.42 -2.94 34.20
CA VAL A 32 4.46 -1.94 33.11
C VAL A 32 5.08 -0.64 33.60
N ALA A 33 4.58 -0.11 34.72
CA ALA A 33 5.08 1.14 35.30
C ALA A 33 6.58 1.06 35.67
N ARG A 34 7.03 -0.08 36.21
CA ARG A 34 8.44 -0.32 36.57
C ARG A 34 9.33 -0.36 35.34
N ARG A 35 8.89 -1.02 34.24
CA ARG A 35 9.65 -1.12 32.98
C ARG A 35 9.79 0.24 32.31
N VAL A 36 8.71 1.03 32.24
CA VAL A 36 8.78 2.40 31.73
C VAL A 36 9.78 3.22 32.53
N LYS A 37 9.70 3.17 33.86
CA LYS A 37 10.65 3.89 34.73
C LYS A 37 12.10 3.43 34.53
N ALA A 38 12.35 2.12 34.38
CA ALA A 38 13.69 1.58 34.14
C ALA A 38 14.25 2.07 32.77
N LEU A 39 13.40 2.19 31.75
CA LEU A 39 13.82 2.76 30.48
C LEU A 39 14.17 4.24 30.60
N GLU A 40 13.31 5.06 31.25
CA GLU A 40 13.55 6.49 31.50
C GLU A 40 14.85 6.70 32.29
N GLU A 41 15.10 5.88 33.32
CA GLU A 41 16.35 5.91 34.09
C GLU A 41 17.58 5.54 33.24
N SER A 42 17.44 4.55 32.33
CA SER A 42 18.54 4.12 31.47
C SER A 42 18.91 5.14 30.39
N ILE A 43 17.94 5.96 29.98
CA ILE A 43 18.12 7.02 28.96
C ILE A 43 18.49 8.36 29.63
N GLY A 44 18.11 8.52 30.89
CA GLY A 44 18.37 9.73 31.65
C GLY A 44 17.37 10.86 31.46
N THR A 45 16.23 10.55 30.81
CA THR A 45 15.16 11.54 30.56
C THR A 45 13.78 10.89 30.65
N ARG A 46 12.76 11.71 30.92
CA ARG A 46 11.36 11.26 30.87
C ARG A 46 10.89 11.13 29.45
N LEU A 47 10.21 10.03 29.17
CA LEU A 47 9.62 9.73 27.88
C LEU A 47 8.11 9.94 27.85
N PHE A 48 7.48 9.98 29.04
CA PHE A 48 6.05 10.22 29.18
C PHE A 48 5.72 11.29 30.22
N ASP A 49 4.75 12.13 29.88
CA ASP A 49 3.98 12.94 30.80
C ASP A 49 2.79 12.15 31.32
N ARG A 50 2.61 12.17 32.67
CA ARG A 50 1.53 11.45 33.33
C ARG A 50 0.36 12.39 33.56
N LEU A 51 -0.68 12.24 32.76
CA LEU A 51 -1.96 12.90 33.00
C LEU A 51 -2.89 11.99 33.83
N PRO A 52 -3.94 12.52 34.47
CA PRO A 52 -4.82 11.73 35.32
C PRO A 52 -5.34 10.44 34.73
N ASP A 53 -5.67 10.44 33.43
CA ASP A 53 -6.28 9.31 32.73
C ASP A 53 -5.43 8.68 31.63
N ARG A 54 -4.24 9.24 31.33
CA ARG A 54 -3.42 8.79 30.21
C ARG A 54 -1.96 9.19 30.33
N TYR A 55 -1.12 8.46 29.58
CA TYR A 55 0.27 8.78 29.31
C TYR A 55 0.38 9.42 27.94
N VAL A 56 1.13 10.52 27.83
CA VAL A 56 1.39 11.25 26.58
C VAL A 56 2.91 11.32 26.42
N LEU A 57 3.42 11.16 25.21
CA LEU A 57 4.83 11.27 24.93
C LEU A 57 5.34 12.69 25.24
N THR A 58 6.53 12.79 25.79
CA THR A 58 7.32 14.03 25.83
C THR A 58 8.01 14.22 24.48
N GLU A 59 8.63 15.38 24.24
CA GLU A 59 9.47 15.62 23.05
C GLU A 59 10.58 14.57 22.92
N ALA A 60 11.21 14.17 24.03
CA ALA A 60 12.19 13.09 24.05
C ALA A 60 11.56 11.73 23.70
N GLY A 61 10.33 11.47 24.16
CA GLY A 61 9.57 10.28 23.80
C GLY A 61 9.22 10.23 22.32
N GLU A 62 8.77 11.34 21.76
CA GLU A 62 8.51 11.46 20.31
C GLU A 62 9.78 11.24 19.48
N GLY A 63 10.91 11.81 19.90
CA GLY A 63 12.20 11.60 19.26
C GLY A 63 12.64 10.13 19.25
N LEU A 64 12.33 9.36 20.31
CA LEU A 64 12.70 7.95 20.44
C LEU A 64 11.80 7.02 19.59
N MET A 65 10.59 7.44 19.24
CA MET A 65 9.60 6.57 18.57
C MET A 65 10.14 5.90 17.31
N ALA A 66 10.79 6.66 16.43
CA ALA A 66 11.28 6.15 15.16
C ALA A 66 12.33 5.04 15.33
N ASP A 67 13.25 5.21 16.30
CA ASP A 67 14.30 4.22 16.58
C ASP A 67 13.73 2.99 17.31
N ALA A 68 12.81 3.18 18.24
CA ALA A 68 12.14 2.11 18.94
C ALA A 68 11.32 1.23 17.98
N GLU A 69 10.57 1.83 17.07
CA GLU A 69 9.87 1.12 16.01
C GLU A 69 10.84 0.40 15.06
N ALA A 70 12.00 0.98 14.75
CA ALA A 70 13.01 0.30 13.94
C ALA A 70 13.54 -0.97 14.63
N MET A 71 13.74 -0.94 15.94
CA MET A 71 14.14 -2.11 16.71
C MET A 71 13.04 -3.17 16.79
N GLU A 72 11.76 -2.79 16.99
CA GLU A 72 10.62 -3.72 16.93
C GLU A 72 10.58 -4.48 15.61
N ARG A 73 10.71 -3.74 14.50
CA ARG A 73 10.75 -4.34 13.15
C ARG A 73 11.94 -5.28 12.95
N ALA A 74 13.11 -4.94 13.52
CA ALA A 74 14.27 -5.81 13.47
C ALA A 74 14.05 -7.11 14.24
N ALA A 75 13.45 -7.04 15.43
CA ALA A 75 13.08 -8.19 16.24
C ALA A 75 12.06 -9.09 15.52
N ASP A 76 11.02 -8.50 14.94
CA ASP A 76 10.04 -9.22 14.11
C ASP A 76 10.69 -9.89 12.88
N SER A 77 11.67 -9.24 12.28
CA SER A 77 12.44 -9.83 11.17
C SER A 77 13.24 -11.05 11.60
N ILE A 78 13.81 -11.04 12.82
CA ILE A 78 14.50 -12.20 13.38
C ILE A 78 13.50 -13.35 13.63
N HIS A 79 12.33 -13.06 14.21
CA HIS A 79 11.27 -14.05 14.41
C HIS A 79 10.80 -14.68 13.07
N ARG A 80 10.58 -13.85 12.04
CA ARG A 80 10.21 -14.34 10.71
C ARG A 80 11.29 -15.22 10.07
N ARG A 81 12.56 -14.85 10.23
CA ARG A 81 13.67 -15.66 9.73
C ARG A 81 13.79 -16.98 10.47
N SER A 82 13.66 -16.98 11.78
CA SER A 82 13.73 -18.22 12.58
C SER A 82 12.56 -19.17 12.28
N ALA A 83 11.35 -18.66 12.10
CA ALA A 83 10.21 -19.46 11.65
C ALA A 83 10.42 -20.07 10.26
N GLY A 84 11.10 -19.35 9.33
CA GLY A 84 11.48 -19.87 8.02
C GLY A 84 12.66 -20.85 8.00
N MET A 85 13.38 -21.02 9.11
CA MET A 85 14.46 -22.01 9.22
C MET A 85 13.93 -23.44 9.39
N THR A 86 12.71 -23.60 9.92
CA THR A 86 12.06 -24.92 10.12
C THR A 86 11.40 -25.42 8.82
N ASP A 87 10.86 -24.52 7.98
CA ASP A 87 10.37 -24.80 6.63
C ASP A 87 10.48 -23.54 5.76
N PRO A 88 11.46 -23.46 4.88
CA PRO A 88 11.71 -22.26 4.07
C PRO A 88 10.58 -21.86 3.13
N ALA A 89 9.64 -22.78 2.86
CA ALA A 89 8.50 -22.56 1.96
C ALA A 89 7.26 -22.02 2.68
N HIS A 90 7.15 -22.17 4.01
CA HIS A 90 6.02 -21.74 4.83
C HIS A 90 6.26 -20.34 5.42
N GLY A 91 5.16 -19.66 5.74
CA GLY A 91 5.12 -18.41 6.49
C GLY A 91 4.49 -17.26 5.72
N THR A 92 4.43 -16.12 6.38
CA THR A 92 3.80 -14.90 5.86
C THR A 92 4.74 -14.16 4.90
N VAL A 93 4.19 -13.64 3.81
CA VAL A 93 4.83 -12.66 2.93
C VAL A 93 3.98 -11.40 2.87
N ARG A 94 4.56 -10.29 3.29
CA ARG A 94 3.94 -8.97 3.32
C ARG A 94 4.24 -8.23 2.03
N ILE A 95 3.18 -7.78 1.34
CA ILE A 95 3.28 -7.01 0.10
C ILE A 95 2.66 -5.65 0.33
N SER A 96 3.39 -4.58 0.04
CA SER A 96 2.89 -3.22 0.10
C SER A 96 2.88 -2.58 -1.28
N ALA A 97 1.77 -1.93 -1.63
CA ALA A 97 1.59 -1.15 -2.85
C ALA A 97 0.70 0.07 -2.57
N HIS A 98 0.53 0.97 -3.52
CA HIS A 98 -0.52 1.98 -3.41
C HIS A 98 -1.93 1.34 -3.54
N GLU A 99 -2.99 2.06 -3.17
CA GLU A 99 -4.33 1.47 -2.99
C GLU A 99 -4.86 0.78 -4.24
N ALA A 100 -4.76 1.42 -5.42
CA ALA A 100 -5.27 0.82 -6.65
C ALA A 100 -4.53 -0.48 -7.00
N MET A 101 -3.20 -0.52 -6.82
CA MET A 101 -2.41 -1.73 -7.06
C MET A 101 -2.68 -2.80 -5.99
N THR A 102 -2.87 -2.41 -4.73
CA THR A 102 -3.26 -3.33 -3.66
C THR A 102 -4.63 -3.95 -3.96
N GLY A 103 -5.59 -3.16 -4.44
CA GLY A 103 -6.88 -3.65 -4.92
C GLY A 103 -6.75 -4.66 -6.07
N PHE A 104 -5.92 -4.34 -7.06
CA PHE A 104 -5.62 -5.26 -8.17
C PHE A 104 -5.03 -6.58 -7.66
N LEU A 105 -4.05 -6.54 -6.75
CA LEU A 105 -3.47 -7.74 -6.16
C LEU A 105 -4.50 -8.55 -5.37
N ALA A 106 -5.37 -7.89 -4.58
CA ALA A 106 -6.39 -8.55 -3.77
C ALA A 106 -7.37 -9.36 -4.63
N VAL A 107 -7.78 -8.84 -5.79
CA VAL A 107 -8.63 -9.55 -6.76
C VAL A 107 -7.94 -10.80 -7.31
N HIS A 108 -6.63 -10.76 -7.53
CA HIS A 108 -5.86 -11.88 -8.08
C HIS A 108 -5.28 -12.81 -6.99
N LEU A 109 -5.38 -12.45 -5.72
CA LEU A 109 -4.81 -13.20 -4.60
C LEU A 109 -5.31 -14.66 -4.49
N PRO A 110 -6.60 -14.99 -4.70
CA PRO A 110 -7.07 -16.38 -4.66
C PRO A 110 -6.29 -17.29 -5.61
N ARG A 111 -5.96 -16.79 -6.78
CA ARG A 111 -5.16 -17.51 -7.79
C ARG A 111 -3.70 -17.67 -7.37
N LEU A 112 -3.10 -16.61 -6.82
CA LEU A 112 -1.74 -16.69 -6.27
C LEU A 112 -1.66 -17.71 -5.15
N ARG A 113 -2.65 -17.74 -4.24
CA ARG A 113 -2.73 -18.70 -3.14
C ARG A 113 -2.84 -20.16 -3.61
N HIS A 114 -3.57 -20.42 -4.68
CA HIS A 114 -3.70 -21.78 -5.21
C HIS A 114 -2.33 -22.41 -5.51
N ASN A 115 -1.40 -21.63 -6.04
CA ASN A 115 -0.04 -22.07 -6.38
C ASN A 115 0.95 -21.97 -5.21
N LEU A 116 0.57 -21.30 -4.11
CA LEU A 116 1.42 -20.96 -2.97
C LEU A 116 0.73 -21.32 -1.64
N GLN A 117 0.21 -22.54 -1.53
CA GLN A 117 -0.61 -22.99 -0.40
C GLN A 117 0.07 -22.86 0.97
N CYS A 118 1.40 -22.89 1.00
CA CYS A 118 2.20 -22.75 2.23
C CYS A 118 2.52 -21.31 2.59
N VAL A 119 2.04 -20.30 1.81
CA VAL A 119 2.31 -18.89 2.04
C VAL A 119 1.05 -18.19 2.50
N GLU A 120 1.17 -17.49 3.61
CA GLU A 120 0.18 -16.52 4.06
C GLU A 120 0.52 -15.15 3.46
N PHE A 121 -0.52 -14.45 2.97
CA PHE A 121 -0.34 -13.13 2.36
C PHE A 121 -0.89 -12.05 3.27
N GLU A 122 -0.09 -11.01 3.46
CA GLU A 122 -0.51 -9.77 4.10
C GLU A 122 -0.35 -8.63 3.09
N LEU A 123 -1.45 -7.96 2.74
CA LEU A 123 -1.44 -6.83 1.81
C LEU A 123 -1.60 -5.53 2.58
N SER A 124 -0.77 -4.54 2.30
CA SER A 124 -0.91 -3.20 2.85
C SER A 124 -0.93 -2.14 1.75
N ALA A 125 -1.91 -1.23 1.85
CA ALA A 125 -2.02 -0.08 0.98
C ALA A 125 -1.26 1.10 1.58
N ASN A 126 -0.16 1.52 0.94
CA ASN A 126 0.63 2.65 1.40
C ASN A 126 1.40 3.30 0.25
N HIS A 127 1.31 4.63 0.13
CA HIS A 127 2.04 5.41 -0.86
C HIS A 127 3.47 5.74 -0.46
N MET A 128 3.79 5.73 0.84
CA MET A 128 5.04 6.30 1.32
C MET A 128 6.25 5.41 1.02
N LEU A 129 7.24 5.99 0.35
CA LEU A 129 8.57 5.40 0.17
C LEU A 129 9.34 5.25 1.50
N ALA A 130 8.98 6.07 2.51
CA ALA A 130 9.66 6.11 3.80
C ALA A 130 9.63 4.78 4.59
N ASN A 131 8.71 3.89 4.27
CA ASN A 131 8.57 2.62 4.98
C ASN A 131 9.50 1.51 4.46
N LEU A 132 10.27 1.76 3.41
CA LEU A 132 11.27 0.82 2.88
C LEU A 132 12.42 0.54 3.87
N SER A 133 12.93 1.59 4.51
CA SER A 133 13.96 1.46 5.54
C SER A 133 13.42 0.83 6.84
N ARG A 134 12.10 0.86 7.02
CA ARG A 134 11.41 0.36 8.22
C ARG A 134 11.01 -1.11 8.16
N ARG A 135 11.28 -1.85 7.07
CA ARG A 135 10.95 -3.28 6.90
C ARG A 135 9.48 -3.63 7.19
N GLU A 136 8.56 -2.72 6.90
CA GLU A 136 7.12 -2.94 7.11
C GLU A 136 6.53 -3.94 6.13
N ALA A 137 7.23 -4.20 5.01
CA ALA A 137 6.85 -5.21 4.02
C ALA A 137 8.07 -6.00 3.54
N ASP A 138 7.86 -7.23 3.09
CA ASP A 138 8.88 -8.08 2.49
C ASP A 138 9.07 -7.73 1.01
N LEU A 139 7.97 -7.40 0.34
CA LEU A 139 7.91 -7.01 -1.07
C LEU A 139 7.15 -5.68 -1.22
N LEU A 140 7.63 -4.84 -2.11
CA LEU A 140 6.98 -3.57 -2.42
C LEU A 140 6.74 -3.46 -3.91
N ILE A 141 5.58 -2.96 -4.31
CA ILE A 141 5.33 -2.54 -5.68
C ILE A 141 5.21 -1.03 -5.70
N ARG A 142 6.09 -0.38 -6.45
CA ARG A 142 6.20 1.09 -6.50
C ARG A 142 6.40 1.57 -7.93
N GLU A 143 6.01 2.81 -8.17
CA GLU A 143 6.16 3.50 -9.46
C GLU A 143 7.55 4.11 -9.64
N GLN A 144 8.25 4.35 -8.55
CA GLN A 144 9.59 4.89 -8.52
C GLN A 144 10.51 3.96 -7.72
N VAL A 145 11.75 3.89 -8.16
CA VAL A 145 12.82 3.13 -7.50
C VAL A 145 13.61 4.12 -6.63
N PRO A 146 13.62 3.96 -5.31
CA PRO A 146 14.47 4.76 -4.46
C PRO A 146 15.94 4.37 -4.63
N ASP A 147 16.84 5.32 -4.50
CA ASP A 147 18.29 5.08 -4.51
C ASP A 147 18.74 4.51 -3.17
N LEU A 148 18.54 3.21 -2.98
CA LEU A 148 18.91 2.48 -1.78
C LEU A 148 19.67 1.19 -2.16
N ALA A 149 20.96 1.14 -1.86
CA ALA A 149 21.84 0.01 -2.18
C ALA A 149 21.43 -1.35 -1.56
N SER A 150 20.57 -1.33 -0.53
CA SER A 150 20.05 -2.53 0.12
C SER A 150 18.90 -3.20 -0.63
N LEU A 151 18.37 -2.55 -1.65
CA LEU A 151 17.22 -3.05 -2.41
C LEU A 151 17.66 -3.73 -3.70
N VAL A 152 16.96 -4.81 -4.02
CA VAL A 152 16.96 -5.43 -5.34
C VAL A 152 15.66 -5.06 -6.02
N THR A 153 15.75 -4.60 -7.25
CA THR A 153 14.60 -4.11 -8.00
C THR A 153 14.39 -4.91 -9.27
N ARG A 154 13.13 -5.13 -9.64
CA ARG A 154 12.73 -5.78 -10.89
C ARG A 154 11.55 -5.04 -11.50
N LYS A 155 11.69 -4.61 -12.75
CA LYS A 155 10.56 -4.00 -13.48
C LYS A 155 9.51 -5.05 -13.78
N LEU A 156 8.27 -4.80 -13.35
CA LEU A 156 7.10 -5.67 -13.61
C LEU A 156 6.40 -5.29 -14.91
N GLY A 157 6.34 -4.01 -15.23
CA GLY A 157 5.67 -3.50 -16.42
C GLY A 157 5.44 -1.99 -16.36
N ARG A 158 4.49 -1.53 -17.17
CA ARG A 158 4.09 -0.12 -17.25
C ARG A 158 2.57 -0.05 -17.22
N ALA A 159 2.02 0.66 -16.24
CA ALA A 159 0.60 0.94 -16.18
C ALA A 159 0.25 2.11 -17.08
N ALA A 160 -0.75 1.91 -17.93
CA ALA A 160 -1.34 2.94 -18.77
C ALA A 160 -2.54 3.56 -18.07
N PHE A 161 -2.87 4.79 -18.46
CA PHE A 161 -3.97 5.57 -17.91
C PHE A 161 -4.90 6.04 -19.01
N ALA A 162 -6.18 6.16 -18.68
CA ALA A 162 -7.19 6.68 -19.58
C ALA A 162 -8.24 7.49 -18.79
N ILE A 163 -9.09 8.20 -19.51
CA ILE A 163 -10.23 8.91 -18.93
C ILE A 163 -11.35 7.89 -18.74
N TYR A 164 -11.97 7.91 -17.57
CA TYR A 164 -13.14 7.10 -17.23
C TYR A 164 -14.28 7.96 -16.71
N GLY A 165 -15.49 7.51 -16.98
CA GLY A 165 -16.73 8.02 -16.44
C GLY A 165 -17.69 6.87 -16.16
N HIS A 166 -18.81 7.14 -15.51
CA HIS A 166 -19.87 6.15 -15.31
C HIS A 166 -20.32 5.56 -16.65
N ALA A 167 -20.66 4.29 -16.68
CA ALA A 167 -20.99 3.56 -17.92
C ALA A 167 -22.16 4.21 -18.70
N ASP A 168 -23.14 4.80 -18.00
CA ASP A 168 -24.30 5.47 -18.61
C ASP A 168 -23.98 6.87 -19.15
N MET A 169 -22.80 7.44 -18.84
CA MET A 169 -22.42 8.75 -19.35
C MET A 169 -22.11 8.68 -20.84
N THR A 170 -22.75 9.51 -21.63
CA THR A 170 -22.43 9.69 -23.06
C THR A 170 -21.62 10.96 -23.23
N VAL A 171 -20.31 10.81 -23.38
CA VAL A 171 -19.38 11.93 -23.52
C VAL A 171 -18.52 11.74 -24.75
N SER A 172 -18.38 12.81 -25.54
CA SER A 172 -17.38 12.86 -26.61
C SER A 172 -16.00 13.08 -26.02
N HIS A 173 -14.98 12.40 -26.59
CA HIS A 173 -13.59 12.58 -26.19
C HIS A 173 -12.93 13.85 -26.79
N ALA A 174 -13.70 14.70 -27.46
CA ALA A 174 -13.21 15.99 -27.96
C ALA A 174 -12.84 16.89 -26.76
N ARG A 175 -11.64 17.53 -26.83
CA ARG A 175 -11.03 18.28 -25.73
C ARG A 175 -11.96 19.35 -25.13
N ASP A 176 -12.66 20.09 -25.98
CA ASP A 176 -13.62 21.14 -25.59
C ASP A 176 -14.84 20.58 -24.85
N LYS A 177 -15.27 19.37 -25.19
CA LYS A 177 -16.37 18.67 -24.50
C LYS A 177 -15.92 18.13 -23.16
N LEU A 178 -14.75 17.49 -23.11
CA LEU A 178 -14.17 16.97 -21.87
C LEU A 178 -13.96 18.10 -20.84
N ARG A 179 -13.49 19.28 -21.26
CA ARG A 179 -13.29 20.45 -20.40
C ARG A 179 -14.56 20.92 -19.68
N ARG A 180 -15.73 20.74 -20.31
CA ARG A 180 -17.03 21.18 -19.77
C ARG A 180 -17.67 20.17 -18.82
N MET A 181 -17.12 18.96 -18.74
CA MET A 181 -17.63 17.93 -17.85
C MET A 181 -17.18 18.19 -16.41
N PRO A 182 -17.92 17.71 -15.40
CA PRO A 182 -17.40 17.63 -14.05
C PRO A 182 -16.23 16.64 -13.99
N TRP A 183 -15.18 17.01 -13.28
CA TRP A 183 -14.00 16.18 -13.06
C TRP A 183 -13.81 15.90 -11.59
N VAL A 184 -13.32 14.69 -11.30
CA VAL A 184 -12.81 14.30 -9.99
C VAL A 184 -11.30 14.17 -10.12
N GLY A 185 -10.55 14.82 -9.23
CA GLY A 185 -9.10 14.80 -9.23
C GLY A 185 -8.54 14.65 -7.82
N PHE A 186 -7.23 14.62 -7.73
CA PHE A 186 -6.56 14.64 -6.45
C PHE A 186 -6.51 16.04 -5.85
N ASP A 187 -6.35 16.11 -4.53
CA ASP A 187 -6.15 17.36 -3.80
C ASP A 187 -4.74 17.95 -4.02
N ASP A 188 -4.49 19.10 -3.41
CA ASP A 188 -3.28 19.86 -3.63
C ASP A 188 -2.02 19.17 -3.04
N ASP A 189 -2.19 18.28 -2.06
CA ASP A 189 -1.10 17.50 -1.45
C ASP A 189 -0.72 16.27 -2.31
N HIS A 190 -1.57 15.89 -3.26
CA HIS A 190 -1.41 14.70 -4.11
C HIS A 190 -1.23 15.04 -5.60
N THR A 191 -0.68 16.22 -5.91
CA THR A 191 -0.45 16.67 -7.30
C THR A 191 0.53 15.79 -8.08
N TYR A 192 1.36 15.02 -7.38
CA TYR A 192 2.32 14.07 -7.97
C TYR A 192 1.67 12.80 -8.53
N MET A 193 0.38 12.59 -8.28
CA MET A 193 -0.32 11.40 -8.78
C MET A 193 -0.41 11.38 -10.30
N PRO A 194 -0.16 10.21 -10.95
CA PRO A 194 -0.24 10.08 -12.40
C PRO A 194 -1.59 10.56 -12.95
N GLY A 195 -1.53 11.37 -14.00
CA GLY A 195 -2.72 11.92 -14.66
C GLY A 195 -3.26 13.22 -14.07
N GLN A 196 -2.86 13.60 -12.84
CA GLN A 196 -3.33 14.84 -12.22
C GLN A 196 -2.87 16.08 -13.02
N SER A 197 -1.59 16.18 -13.36
CA SER A 197 -1.08 17.30 -14.16
C SER A 197 -1.75 17.38 -15.53
N TRP A 198 -1.92 16.25 -16.21
CA TRP A 198 -2.61 16.19 -17.49
C TRP A 198 -4.07 16.70 -17.39
N MET A 199 -4.79 16.31 -16.34
CA MET A 199 -6.16 16.77 -16.10
C MET A 199 -6.18 18.29 -15.83
N LEU A 200 -5.29 18.80 -14.99
CA LEU A 200 -5.21 20.23 -14.68
C LEU A 200 -4.87 21.06 -15.92
N GLU A 201 -3.99 20.59 -16.78
CA GLU A 201 -3.71 21.22 -18.09
C GLU A 201 -4.92 21.22 -19.02
N LEU A 202 -5.73 20.14 -19.01
CA LEU A 202 -6.97 20.10 -19.76
C LEU A 202 -7.98 21.13 -19.24
N LEU A 203 -8.11 21.25 -17.93
CA LEU A 203 -9.08 22.13 -17.27
C LEU A 203 -8.66 23.60 -17.28
N GLU A 204 -7.35 23.89 -17.49
CA GLU A 204 -6.75 25.24 -17.43
C GLU A 204 -7.03 25.90 -16.08
N SER A 205 -7.90 26.92 -16.05
CA SER A 205 -8.29 27.65 -14.83
C SER A 205 -9.49 27.05 -14.07
N THR A 206 -10.15 26.05 -14.65
CA THR A 206 -11.32 25.40 -14.03
C THR A 206 -10.85 24.37 -13.01
N LYS A 207 -11.41 24.42 -11.80
CA LYS A 207 -11.10 23.42 -10.75
C LYS A 207 -11.93 22.16 -10.94
N PRO A 208 -11.42 20.98 -10.53
CA PRO A 208 -12.23 19.77 -10.44
C PRO A 208 -13.45 19.99 -9.55
N ALA A 209 -14.58 19.39 -9.90
CA ALA A 209 -15.82 19.46 -9.12
C ALA A 209 -15.68 18.76 -7.76
N MET A 210 -14.83 17.75 -7.69
CA MET A 210 -14.52 17.01 -6.46
C MET A 210 -13.01 16.72 -6.39
N ARG A 211 -12.44 16.77 -5.18
CA ARG A 211 -11.04 16.43 -4.92
C ARG A 211 -10.94 15.40 -3.83
N VAL A 212 -10.04 14.44 -3.99
CA VAL A 212 -9.84 13.29 -3.10
C VAL A 212 -8.34 13.07 -2.84
N ASN A 213 -8.01 12.22 -1.90
CA ASN A 213 -6.63 11.94 -1.51
C ASN A 213 -6.16 10.51 -1.77
N ASN A 214 -6.99 9.65 -2.36
CA ASN A 214 -6.59 8.29 -2.69
C ASN A 214 -7.34 7.72 -3.90
N TRP A 215 -6.77 6.67 -4.51
CA TRP A 215 -7.28 6.04 -5.71
C TRP A 215 -8.65 5.38 -5.56
N LEU A 216 -8.97 4.80 -4.39
CA LEU A 216 -10.25 4.09 -4.20
C LEU A 216 -11.40 5.08 -4.11
N VAL A 217 -11.22 6.18 -3.39
CA VAL A 217 -12.24 7.25 -3.33
C VAL A 217 -12.40 7.92 -4.69
N LEU A 218 -11.31 8.10 -5.46
CA LEU A 218 -11.37 8.61 -6.84
C LEU A 218 -12.21 7.69 -7.72
N HIS A 219 -11.92 6.40 -7.68
CA HIS A 219 -12.64 5.37 -8.42
C HIS A 219 -14.13 5.32 -8.05
N ASP A 220 -14.44 5.28 -6.74
CA ASP A 220 -15.81 5.21 -6.25
C ASP A 220 -16.62 6.47 -6.58
N ALA A 221 -15.99 7.65 -6.56
CA ALA A 221 -16.64 8.90 -6.99
C ALA A 221 -17.06 8.85 -8.47
N VAL A 222 -16.17 8.35 -9.34
CA VAL A 222 -16.47 8.18 -10.78
C VAL A 222 -17.55 7.12 -10.99
N ARG A 223 -17.48 6.03 -10.26
CA ARG A 223 -18.49 4.98 -10.24
C ARG A 223 -19.85 5.46 -9.78
N GLY A 224 -19.86 6.39 -8.82
CA GLY A 224 -21.07 7.08 -8.35
C GLY A 224 -21.59 8.18 -9.29
N GLY A 225 -20.92 8.42 -10.44
CA GLY A 225 -21.35 9.43 -11.41
C GLY A 225 -20.94 10.87 -11.08
N ALA A 226 -20.00 11.09 -10.15
CA ALA A 226 -19.56 12.44 -9.75
C ALA A 226 -18.86 13.21 -10.88
N GLY A 227 -18.36 12.50 -11.91
CA GLY A 227 -17.69 13.11 -13.06
C GLY A 227 -16.71 12.18 -13.76
N LEU A 228 -15.80 12.77 -14.50
CA LEU A 228 -14.71 12.08 -15.18
C LEU A 228 -13.47 12.07 -14.28
N ALA A 229 -12.64 11.04 -14.41
CA ALA A 229 -11.29 11.03 -13.84
C ALA A 229 -10.29 10.32 -14.75
N VAL A 230 -9.01 10.58 -14.51
CA VAL A 230 -7.91 9.78 -15.07
C VAL A 230 -7.64 8.63 -14.12
N LEU A 231 -7.85 7.39 -14.57
CA LEU A 231 -7.62 6.17 -13.78
C LEU A 231 -6.61 5.27 -14.49
N PRO A 232 -5.86 4.45 -13.73
CA PRO A 232 -5.07 3.37 -14.32
C PRO A 232 -6.01 2.37 -15.01
N CYS A 233 -5.62 1.91 -16.20
CA CYS A 233 -6.45 1.05 -17.02
C CYS A 233 -6.81 -0.28 -16.32
N TYR A 234 -5.91 -0.85 -15.53
CA TYR A 234 -6.20 -2.07 -14.78
C TYR A 234 -7.29 -1.89 -13.70
N LEU A 235 -7.55 -0.65 -13.26
CA LEU A 235 -8.65 -0.34 -12.34
C LEU A 235 -9.93 -0.04 -13.13
N GLY A 236 -9.85 0.88 -14.10
CA GLY A 236 -11.02 1.35 -14.81
C GLY A 236 -11.64 0.32 -15.76
N ASP A 237 -10.83 -0.47 -16.49
CA ASP A 237 -11.32 -1.50 -17.41
C ASP A 237 -11.87 -2.74 -16.69
N SER A 238 -11.50 -2.93 -15.42
CA SER A 238 -11.99 -4.04 -14.60
C SER A 238 -13.37 -3.79 -13.98
N ASP A 239 -13.84 -2.54 -13.98
CA ASP A 239 -15.15 -2.18 -13.42
C ASP A 239 -16.18 -1.97 -14.52
N THR A 240 -17.21 -2.81 -14.54
CA THR A 240 -18.31 -2.74 -15.51
C THR A 240 -19.22 -1.52 -15.33
N ALA A 241 -19.20 -0.87 -14.17
CA ALA A 241 -19.90 0.38 -13.94
C ALA A 241 -19.18 1.59 -14.56
N LEU A 242 -17.95 1.40 -15.03
CA LEU A 242 -17.14 2.44 -15.67
C LEU A 242 -17.01 2.19 -17.18
N ARG A 243 -16.83 3.27 -17.89
CA ARG A 243 -16.52 3.27 -19.32
C ARG A 243 -15.33 4.17 -19.59
N ARG A 244 -14.41 3.66 -20.42
CA ARG A 244 -13.30 4.44 -20.95
C ARG A 244 -13.82 5.47 -21.95
N ILE A 245 -13.38 6.72 -21.79
CA ILE A 245 -13.73 7.84 -22.68
C ILE A 245 -12.51 8.16 -23.57
N GLY A 246 -12.53 7.66 -24.78
CA GLY A 246 -11.43 7.84 -25.73
C GLY A 246 -10.26 6.85 -25.54
N PRO A 247 -9.10 7.13 -26.16
CA PRO A 247 -7.93 6.25 -26.11
C PRO A 247 -7.17 6.36 -24.78
N VAL A 248 -6.22 5.47 -24.60
CA VAL A 248 -5.18 5.58 -23.56
C VAL A 248 -4.42 6.91 -23.73
N LEU A 249 -4.14 7.59 -22.64
CA LEU A 249 -3.35 8.83 -22.62
C LEU A 249 -1.86 8.47 -22.81
N LYS A 250 -1.30 8.89 -23.95
CA LYS A 250 0.09 8.54 -24.33
C LYS A 250 1.12 9.22 -23.41
N GLU A 251 0.77 10.33 -22.84
CA GLU A 251 1.61 11.17 -21.98
C GLU A 251 1.57 10.71 -20.52
N VAL A 252 0.59 9.87 -20.15
CA VAL A 252 0.36 9.45 -18.78
C VAL A 252 0.57 7.95 -18.64
N TRP A 253 1.61 7.60 -17.92
CA TRP A 253 1.94 6.21 -17.60
C TRP A 253 2.78 6.14 -16.32
N ALA A 254 2.80 4.98 -15.68
CA ALA A 254 3.63 4.74 -14.50
C ALA A 254 4.32 3.38 -14.61
N ASP A 255 5.64 3.36 -14.46
CA ASP A 255 6.39 2.12 -14.36
C ASP A 255 6.02 1.40 -13.05
N GLN A 256 5.95 0.08 -13.09
CA GLN A 256 5.69 -0.74 -11.91
C GLN A 256 6.94 -1.56 -11.59
N TRP A 257 7.48 -1.35 -10.40
CA TRP A 257 8.71 -2.00 -9.93
C TRP A 257 8.43 -2.84 -8.71
N LEU A 258 8.89 -4.08 -8.73
CA LEU A 258 8.97 -4.95 -7.57
C LEU A 258 10.30 -4.69 -6.86
N LEU A 259 10.22 -4.38 -5.57
CA LEU A 259 11.38 -4.11 -4.73
C LEU A 259 11.40 -5.10 -3.57
N VAL A 260 12.58 -5.61 -3.24
CA VAL A 260 12.83 -6.53 -2.14
C VAL A 260 14.14 -6.18 -1.46
N HIS A 261 14.19 -6.30 -0.13
CA HIS A 261 15.46 -6.17 0.57
C HIS A 261 16.38 -7.34 0.21
N ARG A 262 17.68 -7.07 -0.01
CA ARG A 262 18.67 -8.08 -0.40
C ARG A 262 18.62 -9.32 0.48
N ASP A 263 18.54 -9.15 1.81
CA ASP A 263 18.51 -10.25 2.78
C ASP A 263 17.26 -11.14 2.69
N LEU A 264 16.13 -10.60 2.20
CA LEU A 264 14.88 -11.35 2.08
C LEU A 264 14.75 -12.08 0.75
N ARG A 265 15.47 -11.65 -0.28
CA ARG A 265 15.43 -12.23 -1.62
C ARG A 265 15.73 -13.73 -1.65
N GLU A 266 16.63 -14.17 -0.77
CA GLU A 266 17.08 -15.58 -0.72
C GLU A 266 16.10 -16.49 0.03
N LEU A 267 15.09 -15.94 0.72
CA LEU A 267 14.07 -16.75 1.38
C LEU A 267 13.17 -17.42 0.32
N ALA A 268 13.05 -18.73 0.38
CA ALA A 268 12.33 -19.52 -0.62
C ALA A 268 10.88 -19.05 -0.82
N ARG A 269 10.15 -18.73 0.28
CA ARG A 269 8.78 -18.20 0.19
C ARG A 269 8.71 -16.84 -0.52
N VAL A 270 9.66 -15.93 -0.24
CA VAL A 270 9.72 -14.59 -0.86
C VAL A 270 10.01 -14.73 -2.35
N ARG A 271 10.99 -15.55 -2.73
CA ARG A 271 11.34 -15.84 -4.13
C ARG A 271 10.14 -16.39 -4.91
N ARG A 272 9.43 -17.37 -4.35
CA ARG A 272 8.24 -17.96 -4.98
C ARG A 272 7.12 -16.92 -5.20
N VAL A 273 6.90 -16.03 -4.23
CA VAL A 273 5.93 -14.93 -4.37
C VAL A 273 6.39 -13.92 -5.42
N MET A 274 7.68 -13.57 -5.45
CA MET A 274 8.23 -12.69 -6.49
C MET A 274 8.01 -13.26 -7.90
N ASP A 275 8.28 -14.54 -8.10
CA ASP A 275 8.09 -15.19 -9.40
C ASP A 275 6.61 -15.24 -9.79
N ALA A 276 5.72 -15.52 -8.83
CA ALA A 276 4.28 -15.51 -9.04
C ALA A 276 3.74 -14.11 -9.38
N LEU A 277 4.24 -13.05 -8.73
CA LEU A 277 3.90 -11.68 -9.08
C LEU A 277 4.36 -11.31 -10.49
N VAL A 278 5.58 -11.69 -10.85
CA VAL A 278 6.08 -11.47 -12.23
C VAL A 278 5.21 -12.18 -13.26
N ALA A 279 4.84 -13.44 -13.00
CA ALA A 279 3.94 -14.19 -13.88
C ALA A 279 2.57 -13.52 -13.99
N LEU A 280 1.98 -13.07 -12.86
CA LEU A 280 0.72 -12.31 -12.84
C LEU A 280 0.79 -11.06 -13.71
N PHE A 281 1.84 -10.25 -13.58
CA PHE A 281 1.98 -9.02 -14.37
C PHE A 281 2.15 -9.31 -15.87
N GLN A 282 2.86 -10.38 -16.24
CA GLN A 282 2.97 -10.81 -17.64
C GLN A 282 1.63 -11.25 -18.21
N GLU A 283 0.88 -12.01 -17.45
CA GLU A 283 -0.45 -12.49 -17.85
C GLU A 283 -1.44 -11.34 -17.99
N GLN A 284 -1.44 -10.41 -17.02
CA GLN A 284 -2.33 -9.24 -17.01
C GLN A 284 -1.77 -8.06 -17.79
N LYS A 285 -0.70 -8.27 -18.55
CA LYS A 285 0.00 -7.20 -19.30
C LYS A 285 -0.94 -6.38 -20.17
N ARG A 286 -1.84 -7.04 -20.91
CA ARG A 286 -2.78 -6.33 -21.79
C ARG A 286 -3.73 -5.42 -21.04
N LEU A 287 -4.20 -5.84 -19.86
CA LEU A 287 -5.04 -5.04 -18.98
C LEU A 287 -4.24 -3.85 -18.42
N ILE A 288 -3.06 -4.12 -17.86
CA ILE A 288 -2.20 -3.10 -17.24
C ILE A 288 -1.77 -2.03 -18.26
N GLU A 289 -1.44 -2.44 -19.50
CA GLU A 289 -1.05 -1.55 -20.59
C GLU A 289 -2.26 -0.91 -21.33
N GLY A 290 -3.49 -1.12 -20.84
CA GLY A 290 -4.70 -0.55 -21.45
C GLY A 290 -5.03 -1.08 -22.85
N LYS A 291 -4.52 -2.25 -23.21
CA LYS A 291 -4.72 -2.89 -24.53
C LYS A 291 -5.95 -3.81 -24.59
N MET A 292 -6.74 -3.85 -23.54
CA MET A 292 -8.04 -4.50 -23.49
C MET A 292 -9.08 -3.50 -24.00
N GLY A 293 -9.13 -3.20 -25.28
CA GLY A 293 -10.02 -2.19 -25.83
C GLY A 293 -11.49 -2.51 -25.54
N GLY A 294 -12.22 -1.57 -24.91
CA GLY A 294 -13.69 -1.42 -24.91
C GLY A 294 -14.62 -2.61 -24.63
N GLU A 295 -14.14 -3.81 -24.67
CA GLU A 295 -14.85 -5.03 -24.31
C GLU A 295 -14.67 -5.23 -22.80
N ASN A 296 -15.80 -5.20 -22.08
CA ASN A 296 -15.87 -5.43 -20.65
C ASN A 296 -15.01 -6.64 -20.27
N TYR A 297 -13.95 -6.40 -19.50
CA TYR A 297 -13.18 -7.46 -18.86
C TYR A 297 -14.12 -8.23 -17.92
N ARG A 298 -14.63 -9.36 -18.38
CA ARG A 298 -15.28 -10.31 -17.49
C ARG A 298 -14.15 -11.03 -16.74
N LEU A 299 -14.03 -10.77 -15.44
CA LEU A 299 -13.31 -11.66 -14.55
C LEU A 299 -13.88 -13.06 -14.80
N THR A 300 -13.13 -13.90 -15.47
CA THR A 300 -13.44 -15.33 -15.54
C THR A 300 -13.24 -15.83 -14.10
N THR A 301 -14.31 -15.76 -13.33
CA THR A 301 -14.40 -16.46 -12.08
C THR A 301 -14.13 -17.92 -12.43
N VAL A 302 -13.02 -18.44 -11.96
CA VAL A 302 -12.77 -19.89 -12.01
C VAL A 302 -13.92 -20.51 -11.23
N ALA A 303 -14.92 -20.99 -11.98
CA ALA A 303 -15.91 -21.88 -11.45
C ALA A 303 -15.11 -23.02 -10.81
N ALA A 304 -15.32 -23.19 -9.51
CA ALA A 304 -14.82 -24.36 -8.80
C ALA A 304 -15.23 -25.57 -9.63
N ALA A 305 -14.24 -26.23 -10.20
CA ALA A 305 -14.41 -27.56 -10.75
C ALA A 305 -14.73 -28.44 -9.54
N SER A 306 -16.03 -28.62 -9.30
CA SER A 306 -16.56 -29.71 -8.51
C SER A 306 -16.34 -30.98 -9.34
N GLY A 307 -15.53 -31.89 -8.85
CA GLY A 307 -15.24 -33.17 -9.43
C GLY A 307 -14.20 -33.85 -8.56
#